data_2c6eba21dd7497035c07d8475d3585db
#
_entry.id   2c6eba21dd7497035c07d8475d3585db
#
_cell.length_a   1.000
_cell.length_b   1.000
_cell.length_c   1.000
_cell.angle_alpha   90.00
_cell.angle_beta   90.00
_cell.angle_gamma   90.00
#
_symmetry.space_group_name_H-M   'P 1'
#
loop_
_entity.id
_entity.type
_entity.pdbx_description
1 polymer ?
#
loop_
_entity_poly.entity_id
_entity_poly.type
_entity_poly.pdbx_seq_one_letter_code
_entity_poly.pdbx_strand_id
1 'polypeptide(L)'
;MEFSIRTADIGDLNRILHHRRAMFEEMGFRDIRTLDRMEDFSRQYFREALLAGAYKGWLAQQSSGRIVGGGGILIADWPGYPGENHAKRAWILNLYTEPETRRRGVARQLLEVLLDCCRVEGFSAVSLHASPAGRPLYETVGFQPTNEMKLML
;
A
#
# COMPACT_ATOMS: atom_id res chain seq x y z
N MET A 1 12.47 18.84 -4.19
CA MET A 1 12.39 18.21 -2.87
C MET A 1 13.13 16.88 -2.98
N GLU A 2 14.13 16.70 -2.15
CA GLU A 2 14.93 15.49 -2.12
C GLU A 2 14.36 14.53 -1.06
N PHE A 3 14.23 13.26 -1.40
CA PHE A 3 13.81 12.19 -0.50
C PHE A 3 14.43 10.86 -0.95
N SER A 4 14.56 9.93 -0.02
CA SER A 4 14.97 8.54 -0.28
C SER A 4 13.85 7.59 0.12
N ILE A 5 13.84 6.39 -0.46
CA ILE A 5 12.90 5.35 -0.07
C ILE A 5 13.64 4.30 0.74
N ARG A 6 13.11 3.97 1.90
CA ARG A 6 13.62 2.91 2.78
C ARG A 6 12.52 1.89 3.11
N THR A 7 12.92 0.71 3.49
CA THR A 7 12.00 -0.30 4.05
C THR A 7 11.42 0.20 5.37
N ALA A 8 10.17 -0.14 5.62
CA ALA A 8 9.51 0.06 6.90
C ALA A 8 9.72 -1.16 7.79
N ASP A 9 9.84 -0.92 9.07
CA ASP A 9 9.90 -1.94 10.12
C ASP A 9 8.77 -1.78 11.14
N ILE A 10 8.81 -2.59 12.19
CA ILE A 10 7.77 -2.56 13.25
C ILE A 10 7.69 -1.20 13.96
N GLY A 11 8.79 -0.44 14.02
CA GLY A 11 8.82 0.91 14.59
C GLY A 11 8.03 1.94 13.74
N ASP A 12 7.76 1.62 12.48
CA ASP A 12 7.00 2.47 11.57
C ASP A 12 5.48 2.19 11.59
N LEU A 13 5.01 1.26 12.42
CA LEU A 13 3.61 0.84 12.46
C LEU A 13 2.65 2.04 12.57
N ASN A 14 2.92 2.98 13.47
CA ASN A 14 2.08 4.16 13.64
C ASN A 14 2.03 5.04 12.38
N ARG A 15 3.11 5.10 11.61
CA ARG A 15 3.16 5.83 10.34
C ARG A 15 2.33 5.15 9.27
N ILE A 16 2.40 3.83 9.18
CA ILE A 16 1.56 3.02 8.27
C ILE A 16 0.08 3.24 8.58
N LEU A 17 -0.30 3.21 9.85
CA LEU A 17 -1.68 3.43 10.28
C LEU A 17 -2.16 4.86 9.99
N HIS A 18 -1.31 5.85 10.20
CA HIS A 18 -1.60 7.24 9.83
C HIS A 18 -1.91 7.38 8.33
N HIS A 19 -1.05 6.84 7.46
CA HIS A 19 -1.26 6.88 6.02
C HIS A 19 -2.56 6.17 5.61
N ARG A 20 -2.84 5.01 6.22
CA ARG A 20 -4.06 4.26 5.95
C ARG A 20 -5.31 5.04 6.36
N ARG A 21 -5.32 5.62 7.55
CA ARG A 21 -6.44 6.43 8.03
C ARG A 21 -6.66 7.65 7.14
N ALA A 22 -5.60 8.41 6.87
CA ALA A 22 -5.67 9.60 6.01
C ALA A 22 -6.20 9.26 4.60
N MET A 23 -5.77 8.13 4.04
CA MET A 23 -6.26 7.66 2.75
C MET A 23 -7.78 7.41 2.77
N PHE A 24 -8.32 6.74 3.79
CA PHE A 24 -9.76 6.50 3.90
C PHE A 24 -10.55 7.79 4.18
N GLU A 25 -10.02 8.70 4.98
CA GLU A 25 -10.62 10.01 5.21
C GLU A 25 -10.73 10.80 3.89
N GLU A 26 -9.70 10.79 3.06
CA GLU A 26 -9.73 11.41 1.73
C GLU A 26 -10.70 10.71 0.76
N MET A 27 -10.92 9.43 0.91
CA MET A 27 -11.93 8.66 0.16
C MET A 27 -13.38 8.97 0.60
N GLY A 28 -13.57 9.78 1.62
CA GLY A 28 -14.87 10.25 2.07
C GLY A 28 -15.41 9.58 3.33
N PHE A 29 -14.68 8.68 3.97
CA PHE A 29 -15.09 8.11 5.26
C PHE A 29 -14.94 9.16 6.35
N ARG A 30 -16.04 9.47 7.06
CA ARG A 30 -16.10 10.55 8.05
C ARG A 30 -16.52 10.10 9.45
N ASP A 31 -17.14 8.93 9.57
CA ASP A 31 -17.57 8.41 10.86
C ASP A 31 -16.36 7.98 11.69
N ILE A 32 -16.12 8.71 12.79
CA ILE A 32 -14.96 8.50 13.67
C ILE A 32 -14.95 7.08 14.24
N ARG A 33 -16.11 6.55 14.66
CA ARG A 33 -16.19 5.20 15.25
C ARG A 33 -15.80 4.12 14.24
N THR A 34 -16.22 4.28 12.99
CA THR A 34 -15.85 3.37 11.90
C THR A 34 -14.35 3.44 11.60
N LEU A 35 -13.77 4.65 11.57
CA LEU A 35 -12.34 4.85 11.35
C LEU A 35 -11.50 4.30 12.51
N ASP A 36 -11.91 4.53 13.75
CA ASP A 36 -11.21 4.02 14.93
C ASP A 36 -11.21 2.49 14.96
N ARG A 37 -12.35 1.86 14.69
CA ARG A 37 -12.47 0.41 14.59
C ARG A 37 -11.59 -0.15 13.47
N MET A 38 -11.57 0.48 12.31
CA MET A 38 -10.68 0.10 11.20
C MET A 38 -9.21 0.21 11.62
N GLU A 39 -8.84 1.27 12.34
CA GLU A 39 -7.46 1.46 12.81
C GLU A 39 -7.07 0.40 13.85
N ASP A 40 -7.94 0.03 14.78
CA ASP A 40 -7.68 -1.02 15.77
C ASP A 40 -7.41 -2.36 15.10
N PHE A 41 -8.27 -2.78 14.14
CA PHE A 41 -8.04 -3.99 13.36
C PHE A 41 -6.76 -3.91 12.53
N SER A 42 -6.50 -2.76 11.91
CA SER A 42 -5.30 -2.54 11.11
C SER A 42 -4.03 -2.60 11.96
N ARG A 43 -4.06 -2.08 13.17
CA ARG A 43 -2.92 -2.11 14.11
C ARG A 43 -2.51 -3.53 14.44
N GLN A 44 -3.47 -4.36 14.82
CA GLN A 44 -3.21 -5.76 15.11
C GLN A 44 -2.68 -6.46 13.86
N TYR A 45 -3.38 -6.30 12.74
CA TYR A 45 -3.03 -6.96 11.49
C TYR A 45 -1.62 -6.61 11.00
N PHE A 46 -1.31 -5.32 10.86
CA PHE A 46 0.00 -4.90 10.33
C PHE A 46 1.15 -5.19 11.28
N ARG A 47 0.93 -5.18 12.59
CA ARG A 47 1.93 -5.63 13.55
C ARG A 47 2.35 -7.07 13.27
N GLU A 48 1.39 -7.97 13.19
CA GLU A 48 1.64 -9.39 12.93
C GLU A 48 2.22 -9.60 11.52
N ALA A 49 1.67 -8.95 10.52
CA ALA A 49 2.07 -9.10 9.13
C ALA A 49 3.49 -8.56 8.86
N LEU A 50 3.89 -7.45 9.48
CA LEU A 50 5.26 -6.93 9.38
C LEU A 50 6.27 -7.91 9.99
N LEU A 51 5.97 -8.46 11.18
CA LEU A 51 6.85 -9.41 11.85
C LEU A 51 6.95 -10.75 11.11
N ALA A 52 5.87 -11.18 10.49
CA ALA A 52 5.81 -12.43 9.72
C ALA A 52 6.31 -12.29 8.26
N GLY A 53 6.56 -11.06 7.79
CA GLY A 53 6.91 -10.80 6.38
C GLY A 53 5.73 -10.92 5.42
N ALA A 54 4.49 -11.03 5.91
CA ALA A 54 3.27 -11.03 5.11
C ALA A 54 2.88 -9.64 4.60
N TYR A 55 3.40 -8.60 5.21
CA TYR A 55 3.35 -7.23 4.73
C TYR A 55 4.76 -6.65 4.68
N LYS A 56 5.16 -6.15 3.52
CA LYS A 56 6.42 -5.45 3.30
C LYS A 56 6.11 -4.00 2.98
N GLY A 57 6.57 -3.08 3.81
CA GLY A 57 6.33 -1.64 3.69
C GLY A 57 7.55 -0.85 3.27
N TRP A 58 7.31 0.29 2.63
CA TRP A 58 8.34 1.28 2.30
C TRP A 58 7.84 2.68 2.63
N LEU A 59 8.78 3.53 3.02
CA LEU A 59 8.53 4.91 3.37
C LEU A 59 9.46 5.83 2.58
N ALA A 60 8.91 6.90 2.05
CA ALA A 60 9.67 7.99 1.45
C ALA A 60 10.03 9.00 2.55
N GLN A 61 11.32 9.22 2.75
CA GLN A 61 11.87 10.02 3.84
C GLN A 61 12.78 11.12 3.33
N GLN A 62 12.58 12.33 3.79
CA GLN A 62 13.48 13.47 3.54
C GLN A 62 14.75 13.37 4.40
N SER A 63 15.78 14.12 4.04
CA SER A 63 17.03 14.23 4.82
C SER A 63 16.82 14.73 6.27
N SER A 64 15.76 15.49 6.48
CA SER A 64 15.32 15.93 7.83
C SER A 64 14.73 14.81 8.71
N GLY A 65 14.55 13.60 8.17
CA GLY A 65 13.85 12.51 8.84
C GLY A 65 12.33 12.50 8.65
N ARG A 66 11.76 13.54 8.03
CA ARG A 66 10.32 13.63 7.80
C ARG A 66 9.86 12.58 6.79
N ILE A 67 8.83 11.82 7.14
CA ILE A 67 8.16 10.91 6.21
C ILE A 67 7.16 11.69 5.36
N VAL A 68 7.23 11.51 4.04
CA VAL A 68 6.40 12.24 3.07
C VAL A 68 5.49 11.34 2.24
N GLY A 69 5.57 10.04 2.43
CA GLY A 69 4.71 9.06 1.81
C GLY A 69 5.10 7.65 2.19
N GLY A 70 4.29 6.69 1.80
CA GLY A 70 4.55 5.27 2.03
C GLY A 70 3.65 4.40 1.19
N GLY A 71 3.91 3.11 1.23
CA GLY A 71 3.13 2.06 0.59
C GLY A 71 3.64 0.70 0.97
N GLY A 72 2.94 -0.35 0.60
CA GLY A 72 3.40 -1.69 0.89
C GLY A 72 2.71 -2.77 0.09
N ILE A 73 3.22 -3.97 0.23
CA ILE A 73 2.72 -5.17 -0.42
C ILE A 73 2.23 -6.12 0.65
N LEU A 74 0.97 -6.49 0.56
CA LEU A 74 0.40 -7.62 1.27
C LEU A 74 0.61 -8.89 0.44
N ILE A 75 1.24 -9.88 1.04
CA ILE A 75 1.42 -11.21 0.45
C ILE A 75 0.48 -12.17 1.18
N ALA A 76 -0.63 -12.50 0.53
CA ALA A 76 -1.67 -13.35 1.09
C ALA A 76 -1.56 -14.78 0.57
N ASP A 77 -1.84 -15.76 1.43
CA ASP A 77 -2.03 -17.14 1.00
C ASP A 77 -3.23 -17.24 0.05
N TRP A 78 -3.06 -18.05 -1.00
CA TRP A 78 -4.06 -18.20 -2.04
C TRP A 78 -4.08 -19.66 -2.55
N PRO A 79 -5.23 -20.20 -2.96
CA PRO A 79 -5.34 -21.62 -3.34
C PRO A 79 -4.67 -21.98 -4.67
N GLY A 80 -3.80 -21.14 -5.18
CA GLY A 80 -3.16 -21.29 -6.49
C GLY A 80 -3.93 -20.57 -7.60
N TYR A 81 -3.20 -20.16 -8.62
CA TYR A 81 -3.76 -19.49 -9.80
C TYR A 81 -2.97 -19.89 -11.04
N PRO A 82 -3.60 -20.14 -12.18
CA PRO A 82 -2.91 -20.51 -13.41
C PRO A 82 -1.87 -19.44 -13.80
N GLY A 83 -0.63 -19.87 -14.03
CA GLY A 83 0.48 -18.97 -14.36
C GLY A 83 1.34 -18.53 -13.18
N GLU A 84 0.93 -18.79 -11.93
CA GLU A 84 1.76 -18.57 -10.75
C GLU A 84 2.49 -19.84 -10.31
N ASN A 85 3.70 -19.69 -9.82
CA ASN A 85 4.53 -20.80 -9.33
C ASN A 85 4.44 -21.00 -7.82
N HIS A 86 3.50 -20.33 -7.16
CA HIS A 86 3.29 -20.36 -5.70
C HIS A 86 1.82 -20.16 -5.35
N ALA A 87 1.44 -20.54 -4.14
CA ALA A 87 0.08 -20.41 -3.61
C ALA A 87 -0.08 -19.08 -2.84
N LYS A 88 0.23 -17.97 -3.48
CA LYS A 88 0.17 -16.62 -2.88
C LYS A 88 -0.32 -15.57 -3.89
N ARG A 89 -0.86 -14.46 -3.37
CA ARG A 89 -1.19 -13.26 -4.15
C ARG A 89 -0.57 -12.03 -3.51
N ALA A 90 -0.12 -11.11 -4.35
CA ALA A 90 0.40 -9.82 -3.94
C ALA A 90 -0.66 -8.73 -4.16
N TRP A 91 -0.84 -7.88 -3.13
CA TRP A 91 -1.72 -6.72 -3.17
C TRP A 91 -0.96 -5.48 -2.73
N ILE A 92 -1.02 -4.41 -3.50
CA ILE A 92 -0.51 -3.11 -3.07
C ILE A 92 -1.55 -2.46 -2.15
N LEU A 93 -1.12 -2.06 -0.96
CA LEU A 93 -1.91 -1.37 0.04
C LEU A 93 -1.22 -0.08 0.51
N ASN A 94 -2.01 0.83 1.04
CA ASN A 94 -1.54 2.01 1.77
C ASN A 94 -0.62 2.94 0.97
N LEU A 95 -0.71 2.95 -0.37
CA LEU A 95 0.06 3.90 -1.18
C LEU A 95 -0.51 5.31 -0.95
N TYR A 96 0.25 6.11 -0.23
CA TYR A 96 -0.16 7.44 0.21
C TYR A 96 1.00 8.43 0.11
N THR A 97 0.69 9.66 -0.19
CA THR A 97 1.64 10.79 -0.20
C THR A 97 1.02 11.95 0.57
N GLU A 98 1.79 12.50 1.50
CA GLU A 98 1.36 13.67 2.28
C GLU A 98 0.97 14.82 1.36
N PRO A 99 -0.17 15.49 1.60
CA PRO A 99 -0.75 16.46 0.66
C PRO A 99 0.22 17.52 0.15
N GLU A 100 1.03 18.09 1.03
CA GLU A 100 1.99 19.14 0.70
C GLU A 100 3.19 18.68 -0.14
N THR A 101 3.37 17.36 -0.30
CA THR A 101 4.46 16.77 -1.08
C THR A 101 4.00 16.09 -2.36
N ARG A 102 2.71 16.18 -2.68
CA ARG A 102 2.14 15.62 -3.90
C ARG A 102 2.69 16.28 -5.16
N ARG A 103 2.52 15.60 -6.30
CA ARG A 103 2.96 16.03 -7.63
C ARG A 103 4.48 16.21 -7.75
N ARG A 104 5.24 15.58 -6.86
CA ARG A 104 6.72 15.59 -6.82
C ARG A 104 7.35 14.22 -7.07
N GLY A 105 6.57 13.28 -7.61
CA GLY A 105 7.04 11.95 -7.98
C GLY A 105 7.09 10.92 -6.86
N VAL A 106 6.74 11.26 -5.61
CA VAL A 106 6.82 10.35 -4.45
C VAL A 106 6.04 9.06 -4.66
N ALA A 107 4.75 9.16 -5.02
CA ALA A 107 3.90 7.99 -5.24
C ALA A 107 4.41 7.11 -6.39
N ARG A 108 4.94 7.71 -7.45
CA ARG A 108 5.49 6.99 -8.59
C ARG A 108 6.73 6.18 -8.21
N GLN A 109 7.68 6.80 -7.51
CA GLN A 109 8.89 6.10 -7.07
C GLN A 109 8.58 5.00 -6.04
N LEU A 110 7.65 5.24 -5.11
CA LEU A 110 7.16 4.19 -4.21
C LEU A 110 6.58 3.02 -5.01
N LEU A 111 5.69 3.30 -5.96
CA LEU A 111 5.07 2.27 -6.79
C LEU A 111 6.10 1.46 -7.57
N GLU A 112 7.12 2.09 -8.14
CA GLU A 112 8.22 1.42 -8.83
C GLU A 112 8.96 0.43 -7.90
N VAL A 113 9.30 0.86 -6.68
CA VAL A 113 9.93 -0.02 -5.68
C VAL A 113 9.04 -1.20 -5.30
N LEU A 114 7.73 -0.98 -5.12
CA LEU A 114 6.78 -2.04 -4.81
C LEU A 114 6.69 -3.06 -5.96
N LEU A 115 6.63 -2.60 -7.18
CA LEU A 115 6.57 -3.48 -8.37
C LEU A 115 7.86 -4.26 -8.54
N ASP A 116 9.02 -3.65 -8.30
CA ASP A 116 10.31 -4.34 -8.37
C ASP A 116 10.42 -5.43 -7.28
N CYS A 117 9.93 -5.17 -6.08
CA CYS A 117 9.82 -6.19 -5.04
C CYS A 117 8.93 -7.36 -5.48
N CYS A 118 7.77 -7.10 -6.08
CA CYS A 118 6.90 -8.15 -6.60
C CYS A 118 7.61 -9.01 -7.66
N ARG A 119 8.36 -8.38 -8.56
CA ARG A 119 9.15 -9.10 -9.59
C ARG A 119 10.24 -9.99 -8.97
N VAL A 120 10.97 -9.45 -7.99
CA VAL A 120 12.02 -10.19 -7.27
C VAL A 120 11.45 -11.37 -6.49
N GLU A 121 10.27 -11.20 -5.88
CA GLU A 121 9.56 -12.29 -5.17
C GLU A 121 8.94 -13.32 -6.13
N GLY A 122 8.99 -13.10 -7.44
CA GLY A 122 8.51 -14.04 -8.45
C GLY A 122 7.01 -13.97 -8.75
N PHE A 123 6.33 -12.90 -8.36
CA PHE A 123 4.93 -12.70 -8.72
C PHE A 123 4.79 -12.34 -10.21
N SER A 124 3.88 -13.01 -10.90
CA SER A 124 3.54 -12.70 -12.29
C SER A 124 2.50 -11.58 -12.41
N ALA A 125 1.77 -11.32 -11.33
CA ALA A 125 0.77 -10.26 -11.25
C ALA A 125 0.70 -9.66 -9.85
N VAL A 126 0.28 -8.40 -9.75
CA VAL A 126 -0.03 -7.71 -8.51
C VAL A 126 -1.34 -6.95 -8.68
N SER A 127 -2.16 -6.94 -7.64
CA SER A 127 -3.46 -6.29 -7.64
C SER A 127 -3.49 -5.10 -6.67
N LEU A 128 -4.42 -4.20 -6.88
CA LEU A 128 -4.73 -3.11 -5.95
C LEU A 128 -6.18 -2.67 -6.13
N HIS A 129 -6.72 -1.98 -5.14
CA HIS A 129 -7.98 -1.25 -5.25
C HIS A 129 -7.67 0.23 -5.47
N ALA A 130 -7.95 0.74 -6.66
CA ALA A 130 -7.64 2.11 -7.02
C ALA A 130 -8.71 3.08 -6.49
N SER A 131 -8.28 4.10 -5.73
CA SER A 131 -9.11 5.27 -5.49
C SER A 131 -9.24 6.10 -6.79
N PRO A 132 -10.29 6.92 -6.94
CA PRO A 132 -10.41 7.81 -8.11
C PRO A 132 -9.18 8.70 -8.30
N ALA A 133 -8.60 9.21 -7.22
CA ALA A 133 -7.40 10.06 -7.26
C ALA A 133 -6.11 9.30 -7.64
N GLY A 134 -5.99 8.04 -7.24
CA GLY A 134 -4.81 7.22 -7.53
C GLY A 134 -4.83 6.54 -8.90
N ARG A 135 -6.02 6.31 -9.44
CA ARG A 135 -6.22 5.56 -10.68
C ARG A 135 -5.36 6.04 -11.87
N PRO A 136 -5.25 7.35 -12.16
CA PRO A 136 -4.43 7.81 -13.27
C PRO A 136 -2.96 7.40 -13.17
N LEU A 137 -2.39 7.38 -11.95
CA LEU A 137 -1.02 6.91 -11.74
C LEU A 137 -0.89 5.43 -12.09
N TYR A 138 -1.80 4.60 -11.60
CA TYR A 138 -1.75 3.15 -11.86
C TYR A 138 -1.89 2.82 -13.34
N GLU A 139 -2.78 3.49 -14.05
CA GLU A 139 -2.97 3.32 -15.49
C GLU A 139 -1.70 3.68 -16.29
N THR A 140 -0.92 4.69 -15.85
CA THR A 140 0.33 5.07 -16.53
C THR A 140 1.43 4.01 -16.46
N VAL A 141 1.35 3.09 -15.47
CA VAL A 141 2.33 1.99 -15.32
C VAL A 141 1.78 0.66 -15.82
N GLY A 142 0.57 0.64 -16.37
CA GLY A 142 -0.01 -0.52 -17.04
C GLY A 142 -1.04 -1.31 -16.24
N PHE A 143 -1.49 -0.83 -15.08
CA PHE A 143 -2.62 -1.46 -14.39
C PHE A 143 -3.89 -1.35 -15.21
N GLN A 144 -4.66 -2.43 -15.22
CA GLN A 144 -5.93 -2.53 -15.96
C GLN A 144 -7.04 -2.97 -15.01
N PRO A 145 -8.30 -2.58 -15.27
CA PRO A 145 -9.44 -3.09 -14.54
C PRO A 145 -9.54 -4.62 -14.64
N THR A 146 -9.98 -5.25 -13.58
CA THR A 146 -10.21 -6.69 -13.51
C THR A 146 -11.72 -7.00 -13.52
N ASN A 147 -12.04 -8.29 -13.43
CA ASN A 147 -13.41 -8.80 -13.36
C ASN A 147 -13.91 -8.94 -11.91
N GLU A 148 -13.25 -8.36 -10.93
CA GLU A 148 -13.71 -8.39 -9.54
C GLU A 148 -15.06 -7.68 -9.42
N MET A 149 -16.01 -8.32 -8.74
CA MET A 149 -17.33 -7.78 -8.45
C MET A 149 -17.54 -7.70 -6.94
N LYS A 150 -18.28 -6.69 -6.49
CA LYS A 150 -18.53 -6.45 -5.07
C LYS A 150 -20.03 -6.22 -4.85
N LEU A 151 -20.59 -6.88 -3.84
CA LEU A 151 -21.93 -6.64 -3.34
C LEU A 151 -21.86 -6.13 -1.89
N MET A 152 -22.52 -5.01 -1.63
CA MET A 152 -22.71 -4.53 -0.25
C MET A 152 -23.92 -5.25 0.37
N LEU A 153 -23.71 -5.83 1.56
CA LEU A 153 -24.75 -6.60 2.28
C LEU A 153 -25.41 -5.73 3.36
#